data_0adee139d9fb24dc0f385401fdb82b4f
#
_entry.id   0adee139d9fb24dc0f385401fdb82b4f
#
_cell.length_a   1.000
_cell.length_b   1.000
_cell.length_c   1.000
_cell.angle_alpha   90.00
_cell.angle_beta   90.00
_cell.angle_gamma   90.00
#
_symmetry.space_group_name_H-M   'P 1'
#
loop_
_entity.id
_entity.type
_entity.pdbx_description
1 polymer ?
#
loop_
_entity_poly.entity_id
_entity_poly.type
_entity_poly.pdbx_seq_one_letter_code
_entity_poly.pdbx_strand_id
1 'polypeptide(L)'
;YAALKNALGQRQYQAARLGQISDETHTVLERFGFQPPRLISNVRTQVRDLDYDTPPTLSAAATISRAWQTMQADRISVLPVANEDGTLYGMLSAGDVANYDMRSVRNPMVSSMPVYNLLSVIEGEILNAGGELRDEVSGEVVIALPTCRENLLFSNPNSIVVCGDQPDMIRRALEIGVSCIIVCQAEVPQELLNVETETCLMSTPYDPYQAVRLIWHALPISHICKSADLVSFHLDDYIDDVRNTVLESRFRAYPILDENEKVVGTLSRFHLLRPRRKQVILMDHNEKAQSVVGLDQAEILEIVDHHRLADIQTNNPIYVRNEPVGSTTTIVAGMYQEKGLMPTAKMAGLMAAAIVSDTVMFKSPTCTQRDINVANRMARIANLSLEELGKAIFSSTCGDDKSAETILKTDYKEFHIAGHDLAVGQVTCMDSERLLERKAEFLQVMNRIRKEQSLDTVILMITDVLLDGTQLLFTGDEETIQQAFNIKGDHGNCAFLPKILSRKKQVIPMLSALWG
;
A
#
# COMPACT_ATOMS: atom_id res chain seq x y z
N TYR A 1 -9.79 -21.37 -6.89
CA TYR A 1 -10.46 -21.22 -5.60
C TYR A 1 -11.17 -19.87 -5.47
N ALA A 2 -10.54 -18.74 -5.83
CA ALA A 2 -11.18 -17.42 -5.80
C ALA A 2 -12.53 -17.40 -6.54
N ALA A 3 -12.61 -17.99 -7.74
CA ALA A 3 -13.87 -18.08 -8.48
C ALA A 3 -14.95 -18.87 -7.73
N LEU A 4 -14.60 -19.99 -7.08
CA LEU A 4 -15.52 -20.75 -6.23
C LEU A 4 -16.05 -19.91 -5.06
N LYS A 5 -15.14 -19.23 -4.35
CA LYS A 5 -15.51 -18.37 -3.21
C LYS A 5 -16.41 -17.21 -3.63
N ASN A 6 -16.12 -16.60 -4.77
CA ASN A 6 -16.94 -15.49 -5.31
C ASN A 6 -18.34 -15.93 -5.73
N ALA A 7 -18.46 -17.18 -6.22
CA ALA A 7 -19.78 -17.74 -6.56
C ALA A 7 -20.65 -18.06 -5.33
N LEU A 8 -20.02 -18.27 -4.17
CA LEU A 8 -20.70 -18.67 -2.93
C LEU A 8 -21.01 -17.51 -1.99
N GLY A 9 -20.33 -16.36 -2.12
CA GLY A 9 -20.32 -15.37 -1.06
C GLY A 9 -20.54 -13.92 -1.47
N GLN A 10 -20.73 -13.09 -0.43
CA GLN A 10 -20.87 -11.62 -0.55
C GLN A 10 -19.51 -10.89 -0.60
N ARG A 11 -18.39 -11.57 -0.32
CA ARG A 11 -17.04 -11.00 -0.36
C ARG A 11 -16.40 -11.27 -1.70
N GLN A 12 -15.61 -10.32 -2.18
CA GLN A 12 -14.78 -10.51 -3.37
C GLN A 12 -13.42 -11.06 -2.99
N TYR A 13 -13.02 -12.16 -3.63
CA TYR A 13 -11.71 -12.77 -3.52
C TYR A 13 -10.95 -12.58 -4.82
N GLN A 14 -9.71 -12.14 -4.74
CA GLN A 14 -8.83 -11.94 -5.88
C GLN A 14 -7.69 -12.94 -5.83
N ALA A 15 -7.42 -13.60 -6.96
CA ALA A 15 -6.24 -14.46 -7.10
C ALA A 15 -4.97 -13.60 -7.16
N ALA A 16 -3.94 -14.04 -6.44
CA ALA A 16 -2.65 -13.40 -6.41
C ALA A 16 -1.52 -14.43 -6.57
N ARG A 17 -0.34 -13.98 -6.98
CA ARG A 17 0.88 -14.77 -7.10
C ARG A 17 2.04 -14.11 -6.36
N LEU A 18 3.00 -14.92 -5.94
CA LEU A 18 4.15 -14.47 -5.15
C LEU A 18 5.43 -14.30 -5.98
N GLY A 19 5.47 -14.85 -7.18
CA GLY A 19 6.64 -14.82 -8.05
C GLY A 19 6.28 -14.55 -9.52
N GLN A 20 7.29 -14.60 -10.36
CA GLN A 20 7.08 -14.55 -11.81
C GLN A 20 6.40 -15.84 -12.28
N ILE A 21 5.59 -15.75 -13.33
CA ILE A 21 4.96 -16.91 -13.96
C ILE A 21 5.98 -17.61 -14.87
N SER A 22 5.94 -18.94 -14.88
CA SER A 22 6.70 -19.74 -15.84
C SER A 22 6.08 -19.66 -17.23
N ASP A 23 6.85 -20.01 -18.26
CA ASP A 23 6.35 -20.09 -19.65
C ASP A 23 5.21 -21.10 -19.77
N GLU A 24 5.29 -22.20 -19.03
CA GLU A 24 4.22 -23.18 -18.90
C GLU A 24 2.94 -22.53 -18.40
N THR A 25 3.02 -21.81 -17.29
CA THR A 25 1.87 -21.09 -16.71
C THR A 25 1.33 -20.05 -17.69
N HIS A 26 2.21 -19.31 -18.36
CA HIS A 26 1.81 -18.33 -19.37
C HIS A 26 1.02 -18.97 -20.51
N THR A 27 1.56 -20.05 -21.08
CA THR A 27 0.93 -20.82 -22.16
C THR A 27 -0.46 -21.35 -21.77
N VAL A 28 -0.59 -21.87 -20.54
CA VAL A 28 -1.85 -22.38 -20.02
C VAL A 28 -2.87 -21.26 -19.82
N LEU A 29 -2.47 -20.14 -19.19
CA LEU A 29 -3.36 -18.99 -18.97
C LEU A 29 -3.86 -18.41 -20.30
N GLU A 30 -2.97 -18.25 -21.27
CA GLU A 30 -3.31 -17.74 -22.62
C GLU A 30 -4.27 -18.68 -23.34
N ARG A 31 -4.00 -19.99 -23.33
CA ARG A 31 -4.86 -21.02 -23.94
C ARG A 31 -6.30 -20.96 -23.44
N PHE A 32 -6.50 -20.72 -22.16
CA PHE A 32 -7.84 -20.67 -21.56
C PHE A 32 -8.40 -19.25 -21.41
N GLY A 33 -7.65 -18.23 -21.87
CA GLY A 33 -8.09 -16.83 -21.89
C GLY A 33 -8.18 -16.21 -20.49
N PHE A 34 -7.24 -16.55 -19.60
CA PHE A 34 -7.10 -15.93 -18.29
C PHE A 34 -5.92 -14.95 -18.26
N GLN A 35 -6.11 -13.84 -17.56
CA GLN A 35 -4.99 -12.95 -17.25
C GLN A 35 -4.17 -13.50 -16.06
N PRO A 36 -2.85 -13.25 -16.05
CA PRO A 36 -2.04 -13.61 -14.90
C PRO A 36 -2.58 -13.00 -13.59
N PRO A 37 -2.60 -13.77 -12.50
CA PRO A 37 -2.94 -13.23 -11.18
C PRO A 37 -2.05 -12.06 -10.80
N ARG A 38 -2.57 -11.14 -9.99
CA ARG A 38 -1.80 -9.96 -9.53
C ARG A 38 -0.56 -10.40 -8.75
N LEU A 39 0.60 -9.85 -9.10
CA LEU A 39 1.82 -10.05 -8.30
C LEU A 39 1.70 -9.27 -6.99
N ILE A 40 1.96 -9.95 -5.87
CA ILE A 40 2.00 -9.36 -4.54
C ILE A 40 3.37 -9.65 -3.94
N SER A 41 4.12 -8.58 -3.61
CA SER A 41 5.43 -8.68 -2.98
C SER A 41 5.35 -8.76 -1.45
N ASN A 42 4.35 -8.12 -0.85
CA ASN A 42 4.13 -8.16 0.59
C ASN A 42 2.66 -7.89 0.97
N VAL A 43 2.28 -8.28 2.19
CA VAL A 43 0.96 -8.05 2.79
C VAL A 43 1.04 -7.28 4.11
N ARG A 44 2.15 -6.60 4.37
CA ARG A 44 2.29 -5.72 5.54
C ARG A 44 1.18 -4.66 5.53
N THR A 45 0.74 -4.30 6.72
CA THR A 45 -0.29 -3.26 6.89
C THR A 45 0.31 -1.89 6.57
N GLN A 46 -0.43 -1.08 5.82
CA GLN A 46 -0.06 0.28 5.39
C GLN A 46 -1.05 1.30 5.97
N VAL A 47 -0.71 2.59 5.90
CA VAL A 47 -1.59 3.68 6.35
C VAL A 47 -2.96 3.63 5.68
N ARG A 48 -3.03 3.28 4.38
CA ARG A 48 -4.31 3.09 3.65
C ARG A 48 -5.23 2.02 4.22
N ASP A 49 -4.68 1.09 5.00
CA ASP A 49 -5.45 0.00 5.64
C ASP A 49 -6.02 0.42 7.01
N LEU A 50 -5.75 1.65 7.46
CA LEU A 50 -6.28 2.20 8.70
C LEU A 50 -7.64 2.89 8.48
N ASP A 51 -8.39 3.02 9.56
CA ASP A 51 -9.63 3.79 9.60
C ASP A 51 -9.31 5.21 10.10
N TYR A 52 -8.53 5.95 9.30
CA TYR A 52 -8.07 7.29 9.65
C TYR A 52 -9.18 8.34 9.46
N ASP A 53 -9.03 9.49 10.14
CA ASP A 53 -9.99 10.59 10.04
C ASP A 53 -9.80 11.34 8.72
N THR A 54 -10.91 11.81 8.15
CA THR A 54 -10.93 12.66 6.95
C THR A 54 -11.54 14.04 7.27
N PRO A 55 -10.87 14.85 8.10
CA PRO A 55 -11.37 16.18 8.44
C PRO A 55 -11.36 17.09 7.20
N PRO A 56 -12.22 18.13 7.19
CA PRO A 56 -12.14 19.15 6.15
C PRO A 56 -10.79 19.87 6.21
N THR A 57 -10.23 20.18 5.05
CA THR A 57 -9.05 21.02 4.92
C THR A 57 -9.48 22.49 4.79
N LEU A 58 -8.69 23.40 5.35
CA LEU A 58 -8.89 24.84 5.20
C LEU A 58 -7.73 25.46 4.44
N SER A 59 -8.03 26.51 3.64
CA SER A 59 -6.98 27.34 3.04
C SER A 59 -6.22 28.12 4.10
N ALA A 60 -4.93 28.35 3.89
CA ALA A 60 -4.08 29.19 4.75
C ALA A 60 -4.61 30.62 4.93
N ALA A 61 -5.41 31.11 3.97
CA ALA A 61 -6.07 32.41 4.02
C ALA A 61 -7.39 32.41 4.82
N ALA A 62 -7.90 31.25 5.22
CA ALA A 62 -9.12 31.16 6.04
C ALA A 62 -8.92 31.85 7.41
N THR A 63 -9.99 32.39 7.96
CA THR A 63 -9.93 33.10 9.24
C THR A 63 -9.82 32.12 10.43
N ILE A 64 -9.23 32.57 11.53
CA ILE A 64 -9.19 31.82 12.81
C ILE A 64 -10.63 31.50 13.29
N SER A 65 -11.56 32.45 13.09
CA SER A 65 -12.99 32.22 13.39
C SER A 65 -13.56 31.04 12.62
N ARG A 66 -13.30 30.97 11.31
CA ARG A 66 -13.77 29.87 10.47
C ARG A 66 -13.17 28.54 10.89
N ALA A 67 -11.87 28.53 11.19
CA ALA A 67 -11.19 27.33 11.66
C ALA A 67 -11.77 26.81 13.00
N TRP A 68 -12.02 27.72 13.94
CA TRP A 68 -12.63 27.38 15.22
C TRP A 68 -14.05 26.81 15.07
N GLN A 69 -14.88 27.45 14.23
CA GLN A 69 -16.23 26.95 13.93
C GLN A 69 -16.19 25.54 13.32
N THR A 70 -15.26 25.30 12.38
CA THR A 70 -15.07 23.99 11.79
C THR A 70 -14.65 22.94 12.82
N MET A 71 -13.68 23.26 13.68
CA MET A 71 -13.26 22.37 14.77
C MET A 71 -14.42 22.00 15.70
N GLN A 72 -15.30 22.96 16.02
CA GLN A 72 -16.45 22.72 16.90
C GLN A 72 -17.53 21.89 16.21
N ALA A 73 -17.87 22.19 14.95
CA ALA A 73 -18.91 21.49 14.20
C ALA A 73 -18.57 20.00 14.03
N ASP A 74 -17.32 19.71 13.68
CA ASP A 74 -16.85 18.34 13.42
C ASP A 74 -16.26 17.66 14.68
N ARG A 75 -16.22 18.35 15.82
CA ARG A 75 -15.67 17.87 17.11
C ARG A 75 -14.23 17.40 17.00
N ILE A 76 -13.43 18.08 16.22
CA ILE A 76 -12.01 17.81 16.00
C ILE A 76 -11.13 18.88 16.69
N SER A 77 -9.94 18.49 17.08
CA SER A 77 -9.00 19.39 17.78
C SER A 77 -7.80 19.79 16.93
N VAL A 78 -7.68 19.24 15.73
CA VAL A 78 -6.58 19.50 14.79
C VAL A 78 -7.16 19.50 13.37
N LEU A 79 -6.79 20.53 12.58
CA LEU A 79 -7.16 20.68 11.19
C LEU A 79 -5.92 20.70 10.29
N PRO A 80 -5.90 19.99 9.19
CA PRO A 80 -4.93 20.21 8.15
C PRO A 80 -5.23 21.51 7.40
N VAL A 81 -4.18 22.27 7.11
CA VAL A 81 -4.23 23.48 6.30
C VAL A 81 -3.59 23.17 4.95
N ALA A 82 -4.30 23.47 3.87
CA ALA A 82 -3.87 23.15 2.52
C ALA A 82 -3.70 24.41 1.66
N ASN A 83 -2.83 24.31 0.66
CA ASN A 83 -2.71 25.25 -0.43
C ASN A 83 -3.93 25.13 -1.38
N GLU A 84 -4.06 26.03 -2.33
CA GLU A 84 -5.16 26.02 -3.32
C GLU A 84 -5.17 24.76 -4.19
N ASP A 85 -4.02 24.14 -4.43
CA ASP A 85 -3.87 22.89 -5.18
C ASP A 85 -4.15 21.64 -4.33
N GLY A 86 -4.43 21.81 -3.04
CA GLY A 86 -4.70 20.73 -2.07
C GLY A 86 -3.47 20.14 -1.40
N THR A 87 -2.26 20.63 -1.73
CA THR A 87 -1.02 20.19 -1.06
C THR A 87 -0.96 20.71 0.38
N LEU A 88 -0.21 20.02 1.24
CA LEU A 88 -0.10 20.39 2.65
C LEU A 88 0.62 21.74 2.82
N TYR A 89 -0.06 22.70 3.44
CA TYR A 89 0.55 23.93 3.91
C TYR A 89 1.00 23.83 5.36
N GLY A 90 0.18 23.25 6.24
CA GLY A 90 0.46 23.16 7.65
C GLY A 90 -0.60 22.40 8.45
N MET A 91 -0.44 22.46 9.79
CA MET A 91 -1.40 21.90 10.75
C MET A 91 -1.79 22.96 11.76
N LEU A 92 -3.08 23.05 12.05
CA LEU A 92 -3.63 23.95 13.04
C LEU A 92 -4.30 23.16 14.18
N SER A 93 -3.89 23.37 15.41
CA SER A 93 -4.54 22.76 16.57
C SER A 93 -5.37 23.78 17.37
N ALA A 94 -6.36 23.29 18.11
CA ALA A 94 -7.09 24.10 19.08
C ALA A 94 -6.16 24.76 20.12
N GLY A 95 -5.03 24.12 20.43
CA GLY A 95 -3.99 24.70 21.29
C GLY A 95 -3.28 25.90 20.66
N ASP A 96 -3.08 25.91 19.35
CA ASP A 96 -2.48 27.04 18.63
C ASP A 96 -3.42 28.25 18.66
N VAL A 97 -4.73 28.01 18.43
CA VAL A 97 -5.77 29.06 18.56
C VAL A 97 -5.80 29.63 19.97
N ALA A 98 -5.84 28.78 21.00
CA ALA A 98 -5.86 29.22 22.39
C ALA A 98 -4.58 29.98 22.81
N ASN A 99 -3.41 29.52 22.36
CA ASN A 99 -2.14 30.21 22.60
C ASN A 99 -2.11 31.59 21.93
N TYR A 100 -2.66 31.70 20.75
CA TYR A 100 -2.76 32.95 20.04
C TYR A 100 -3.71 33.92 20.76
N ASP A 101 -4.90 33.47 21.14
CA ASP A 101 -5.88 34.26 21.89
C ASP A 101 -5.29 34.81 23.22
N MET A 102 -4.52 34.01 23.94
CA MET A 102 -3.84 34.44 25.17
C MET A 102 -2.69 35.43 24.93
N ARG A 103 -2.02 35.36 23.77
CA ARG A 103 -0.95 36.31 23.44
C ARG A 103 -1.51 37.67 23.03
N SER A 104 -2.64 37.72 22.31
CA SER A 104 -3.28 38.93 21.83
C SER A 104 -3.66 39.87 22.98
N VAL A 105 -4.00 39.33 24.17
CA VAL A 105 -4.29 40.11 25.39
C VAL A 105 -3.06 40.92 25.85
N ARG A 106 -1.84 40.41 25.61
CA ARG A 106 -0.60 41.06 26.06
C ARG A 106 0.03 41.97 25.01
N ASN A 107 -0.25 41.71 23.74
CA ASN A 107 0.27 42.48 22.62
C ASN A 107 -0.88 42.82 21.68
N PRO A 108 -1.45 44.04 21.79
CA PRO A 108 -2.59 44.47 21.00
C PRO A 108 -2.25 44.86 19.55
N MET A 109 -1.10 44.45 19.02
CA MET A 109 -0.70 44.73 17.64
C MET A 109 -1.23 43.66 16.70
N VAL A 110 -2.01 44.07 15.71
CA VAL A 110 -2.43 43.29 14.57
C VAL A 110 -1.45 43.54 13.43
N SER A 111 -0.86 42.48 12.89
CA SER A 111 -0.04 42.56 11.67
C SER A 111 -0.93 42.80 10.44
N SER A 112 -0.64 42.29 9.32
CA SER A 112 -1.48 42.41 8.11
C SER A 112 -2.76 41.58 8.25
N MET A 113 -3.94 42.21 8.13
CA MET A 113 -5.25 41.56 8.18
C MET A 113 -6.09 42.00 6.98
N PRO A 114 -6.53 41.07 6.11
CA PRO A 114 -7.41 41.40 5.00
C PRO A 114 -8.70 42.08 5.47
N VAL A 115 -9.04 43.21 4.87
CA VAL A 115 -10.27 43.96 5.20
C VAL A 115 -11.52 43.10 5.03
N TYR A 116 -11.55 42.26 3.99
CA TYR A 116 -12.65 41.32 3.75
C TYR A 116 -12.83 40.32 4.91
N ASN A 117 -11.72 39.81 5.45
CA ASN A 117 -11.77 38.90 6.60
C ASN A 117 -12.32 39.61 7.84
N LEU A 118 -11.87 40.85 8.08
CA LEU A 118 -12.35 41.64 9.20
C LEU A 118 -13.86 41.87 9.09
N LEU A 119 -14.34 42.37 7.96
CA LEU A 119 -15.76 42.59 7.69
C LEU A 119 -16.60 41.34 7.89
N SER A 120 -16.12 40.21 7.36
CA SER A 120 -16.82 38.93 7.46
C SER A 120 -16.98 38.45 8.92
N VAL A 121 -15.95 38.67 9.75
CA VAL A 121 -15.95 38.16 11.13
C VAL A 121 -16.67 39.07 12.10
N ILE A 122 -16.58 40.42 11.90
CA ILE A 122 -17.31 41.37 12.72
C ILE A 122 -18.73 41.67 12.23
N GLU A 123 -19.20 40.98 11.17
CA GLU A 123 -20.47 41.29 10.50
C GLU A 123 -20.59 42.79 10.15
N GLY A 124 -19.48 43.34 9.65
CA GLY A 124 -19.33 44.77 9.48
C GLY A 124 -19.79 45.28 8.13
N GLU A 125 -20.12 46.56 8.07
CA GLU A 125 -20.39 47.32 6.85
C GLU A 125 -19.37 48.43 6.69
N ILE A 126 -18.90 48.68 5.46
CA ILE A 126 -18.03 49.81 5.17
C ILE A 126 -18.89 51.07 5.07
N LEU A 127 -18.62 52.03 5.91
CA LEU A 127 -19.28 53.32 5.90
C LEU A 127 -18.53 54.37 5.06
N ASN A 128 -17.19 54.33 5.11
CA ASN A 128 -16.30 55.13 4.25
C ASN A 128 -15.03 54.29 4.00
N ALA A 129 -14.71 54.11 2.73
CA ALA A 129 -13.55 53.27 2.34
C ALA A 129 -12.20 53.98 2.50
N GLY A 130 -12.18 55.28 2.70
CA GLY A 130 -10.93 56.04 2.78
C GLY A 130 -10.23 56.22 1.42
N GLY A 131 -10.98 56.44 0.36
CA GLY A 131 -10.47 56.50 -1.01
C GLY A 131 -10.58 55.13 -1.71
N GLU A 132 -9.50 54.64 -2.30
CA GLU A 132 -9.48 53.24 -2.74
C GLU A 132 -9.49 52.29 -1.49
N LEU A 133 -10.38 51.31 -1.52
CA LEU A 133 -10.47 50.33 -0.43
C LEU A 133 -9.10 49.66 -0.27
N ARG A 134 -8.51 49.75 0.92
CA ARG A 134 -7.26 49.04 1.25
C ARG A 134 -7.55 47.56 1.31
N ASP A 135 -6.67 46.74 0.75
CA ASP A 135 -6.78 45.27 0.84
C ASP A 135 -6.58 44.79 2.25
N GLU A 136 -5.74 45.48 3.06
CA GLU A 136 -5.35 45.05 4.40
C GLU A 136 -5.32 46.24 5.37
N VAL A 137 -5.60 45.90 6.64
CA VAL A 137 -5.43 46.82 7.79
C VAL A 137 -4.43 46.22 8.78
N SER A 138 -3.71 47.10 9.45
CA SER A 138 -2.76 46.72 10.51
C SER A 138 -2.71 47.81 11.56
N GLY A 139 -2.20 47.46 12.75
CA GLY A 139 -2.01 48.45 13.82
C GLY A 139 -2.35 47.96 15.20
N GLU A 140 -2.20 48.86 16.16
CA GLU A 140 -2.58 48.63 17.55
C GLU A 140 -4.09 48.73 17.73
N VAL A 141 -4.72 47.71 18.34
CA VAL A 141 -6.16 47.72 18.63
C VAL A 141 -6.40 48.51 19.89
N VAL A 142 -7.12 49.60 19.78
CA VAL A 142 -7.39 50.54 20.87
C VAL A 142 -8.90 50.75 21.05
N ILE A 143 -9.40 50.64 22.29
CA ILE A 143 -10.79 50.98 22.61
C ILE A 143 -10.85 52.44 23.02
N ALA A 144 -11.59 53.26 22.24
CA ALA A 144 -11.81 54.67 22.59
C ALA A 144 -12.93 54.78 23.64
N LEU A 145 -12.54 55.08 24.89
CA LEU A 145 -13.46 55.27 26.01
C LEU A 145 -13.72 56.75 26.25
N PRO A 146 -14.94 57.20 26.67
CA PRO A 146 -15.28 58.59 26.96
C PRO A 146 -14.36 59.27 27.99
N THR A 147 -13.83 58.51 28.91
CA THR A 147 -12.92 58.97 30.00
C THR A 147 -11.50 59.25 29.52
N CYS A 148 -11.17 58.89 28.26
CA CYS A 148 -9.83 59.04 27.71
C CYS A 148 -9.61 60.36 26.98
N ARG A 149 -10.44 61.37 27.20
CA ARG A 149 -10.40 62.66 26.49
C ARG A 149 -9.07 63.42 26.54
N GLU A 150 -8.29 63.20 27.60
CA GLU A 150 -7.01 63.90 27.84
C GLU A 150 -5.78 63.03 27.49
N ASN A 151 -5.91 61.73 27.43
CA ASN A 151 -4.85 60.83 27.10
C ASN A 151 -5.00 60.30 25.67
N LEU A 152 -4.07 60.68 24.83
CA LEU A 152 -3.94 60.26 23.44
C LEU A 152 -3.71 58.76 23.28
N LEU A 153 -4.69 57.93 23.66
CA LEU A 153 -4.61 56.48 23.54
C LEU A 153 -4.37 56.01 22.09
N PHE A 154 -4.77 56.81 21.11
CA PHE A 154 -4.54 56.56 19.70
C PHE A 154 -3.89 57.76 19.02
N SER A 155 -2.71 58.14 19.46
CA SER A 155 -1.88 59.15 18.79
C SER A 155 -1.11 58.59 17.59
N ASN A 156 -1.19 57.29 17.34
CA ASN A 156 -0.47 56.59 16.30
C ASN A 156 -1.36 56.37 15.07
N PRO A 157 -0.95 56.79 13.89
CA PRO A 157 -1.66 56.49 12.64
C PRO A 157 -1.84 55.00 12.41
N ASN A 158 -0.92 54.16 12.94
CA ASN A 158 -1.04 52.68 12.88
C ASN A 158 -1.92 52.13 14.02
N SER A 159 -3.16 52.62 14.12
CA SER A 159 -4.12 52.12 15.12
C SER A 159 -5.42 51.67 14.46
N ILE A 160 -6.02 50.64 15.04
CA ILE A 160 -7.39 50.18 14.76
C ILE A 160 -8.23 50.62 15.96
N VAL A 161 -9.04 51.64 15.77
CA VAL A 161 -9.83 52.29 16.84
C VAL A 161 -11.22 51.66 16.91
N VAL A 162 -11.57 51.08 18.05
CA VAL A 162 -12.91 50.56 18.32
C VAL A 162 -13.65 51.56 19.23
N CYS A 163 -14.78 52.07 18.81
CA CYS A 163 -15.56 53.06 19.56
C CYS A 163 -17.07 52.77 19.45
N GLY A 164 -17.85 53.45 20.29
CA GLY A 164 -19.31 53.46 20.18
C GLY A 164 -19.83 54.79 19.61
N ASP A 165 -20.99 55.24 20.11
CA ASP A 165 -21.63 56.53 19.72
C ASP A 165 -20.86 57.72 20.35
N GLN A 166 -19.75 58.10 19.71
CA GLN A 166 -18.85 59.15 20.13
C GLN A 166 -18.31 59.94 18.96
N PRO A 167 -19.09 60.88 18.38
CA PRO A 167 -18.69 61.63 17.18
C PRO A 167 -17.35 62.37 17.33
N ASP A 168 -17.05 62.92 18.52
CA ASP A 168 -15.78 63.61 18.77
C ASP A 168 -14.57 62.67 18.68
N MET A 169 -14.72 61.43 19.14
CA MET A 169 -13.65 60.43 19.06
C MET A 169 -13.45 59.97 17.62
N ILE A 170 -14.54 59.76 16.87
CA ILE A 170 -14.48 59.42 15.43
C ILE A 170 -13.78 60.55 14.69
N ARG A 171 -14.17 61.81 14.91
CA ARG A 171 -13.57 63.00 14.27
C ARG A 171 -12.07 63.05 14.52
N ARG A 172 -11.67 62.89 15.80
CA ARG A 172 -10.27 62.92 16.17
C ARG A 172 -9.47 61.76 15.56
N ALA A 173 -10.01 60.55 15.49
CA ALA A 173 -9.37 59.41 14.85
C ALA A 173 -9.17 59.64 13.32
N LEU A 174 -10.15 60.27 12.67
CA LEU A 174 -10.05 60.69 11.27
C LEU A 174 -8.96 61.76 11.08
N GLU A 175 -8.88 62.77 12.00
CA GLU A 175 -7.83 63.83 11.97
C GLU A 175 -6.42 63.24 12.13
N ILE A 176 -6.24 62.21 12.92
CA ILE A 176 -4.95 61.54 13.13
C ILE A 176 -4.61 60.66 11.93
N GLY A 177 -5.60 60.20 11.17
CA GLY A 177 -5.43 59.29 10.05
C GLY A 177 -5.11 57.88 10.48
N VAL A 178 -5.87 57.34 11.43
CA VAL A 178 -5.69 55.96 11.90
C VAL A 178 -5.99 54.94 10.81
N SER A 179 -5.46 53.73 10.93
CA SER A 179 -5.60 52.68 9.92
C SER A 179 -7.07 52.31 9.68
N CYS A 180 -7.85 52.16 10.76
CA CYS A 180 -9.25 51.75 10.68
C CYS A 180 -10.03 52.25 11.91
N ILE A 181 -11.30 52.60 11.73
CA ILE A 181 -12.24 52.91 12.81
C ILE A 181 -13.41 51.94 12.71
N ILE A 182 -13.72 51.25 13.81
CA ILE A 182 -14.83 50.31 13.91
C ILE A 182 -15.84 50.88 14.91
N VAL A 183 -17.01 51.27 14.42
CA VAL A 183 -18.10 51.82 15.22
C VAL A 183 -19.05 50.72 15.63
N CYS A 184 -19.22 50.54 16.94
CA CYS A 184 -20.00 49.48 17.57
C CYS A 184 -21.41 49.94 17.92
N GLN A 185 -22.44 49.26 17.43
CA GLN A 185 -23.87 49.48 17.80
C GLN A 185 -24.34 50.95 17.73
N ALA A 186 -23.78 51.72 16.82
CA ALA A 186 -24.09 53.14 16.73
C ALA A 186 -24.15 53.63 15.28
N GLU A 187 -24.96 54.67 15.03
CA GLU A 187 -25.02 55.36 13.77
C GLU A 187 -23.94 56.44 13.71
N VAL A 188 -23.29 56.60 12.57
CA VAL A 188 -22.28 57.61 12.37
C VAL A 188 -22.94 58.84 11.73
N PRO A 189 -22.72 60.09 12.27
CA PRO A 189 -23.24 61.31 11.69
C PRO A 189 -22.80 61.50 10.25
N GLN A 190 -23.74 61.96 9.40
CA GLN A 190 -23.53 62.09 7.94
C GLN A 190 -22.31 62.98 7.58
N GLU A 191 -22.02 63.99 8.42
CA GLU A 191 -20.85 64.88 8.28
C GLU A 191 -19.51 64.13 8.38
N LEU A 192 -19.43 63.02 9.14
CA LEU A 192 -18.23 62.21 9.28
C LEU A 192 -18.10 61.14 8.19
N LEU A 193 -19.20 60.78 7.56
CA LEU A 193 -19.20 59.80 6.44
C LEU A 193 -18.59 60.38 5.15
N ASN A 194 -18.68 61.72 4.97
CA ASN A 194 -18.25 62.41 3.73
C ASN A 194 -16.86 63.05 3.88
N VAL A 195 -16.10 62.73 4.91
CA VAL A 195 -14.74 63.24 5.10
C VAL A 195 -13.79 62.57 4.08
N GLU A 196 -13.02 63.34 3.35
CA GLU A 196 -11.88 62.82 2.59
C GLU A 196 -10.80 62.36 3.57
N THR A 197 -10.53 61.05 3.55
CA THR A 197 -9.59 60.43 4.47
C THR A 197 -9.02 59.18 3.86
N GLU A 198 -7.88 58.72 4.32
CA GLU A 198 -7.33 57.37 4.02
C GLU A 198 -7.75 56.34 5.07
N THR A 199 -8.46 56.74 6.11
CA THR A 199 -8.94 55.87 7.19
C THR A 199 -10.16 55.09 6.76
N CYS A 200 -10.12 53.74 6.89
CA CYS A 200 -11.29 52.91 6.67
C CYS A 200 -12.26 53.02 7.85
N LEU A 201 -13.51 53.44 7.61
CA LEU A 201 -14.56 53.55 8.59
C LEU A 201 -15.58 52.42 8.38
N MET A 202 -15.80 51.62 9.44
CA MET A 202 -16.71 50.47 9.41
C MET A 202 -17.70 50.57 10.58
N SER A 203 -18.87 49.94 10.42
CA SER A 203 -19.77 49.64 11.55
C SER A 203 -19.82 48.14 11.88
N THR A 204 -20.24 47.79 13.06
CA THR A 204 -20.51 46.42 13.46
C THR A 204 -21.71 46.37 14.42
N PRO A 205 -22.55 45.31 14.38
CA PRO A 205 -23.64 45.11 15.32
C PRO A 205 -23.16 44.69 16.73
N TYR A 206 -21.89 44.33 16.88
CA TYR A 206 -21.32 43.86 18.14
C TYR A 206 -20.94 45.04 19.08
N ASP A 207 -20.93 44.73 20.37
CA ASP A 207 -20.39 45.67 21.35
C ASP A 207 -18.84 45.76 21.26
N PRO A 208 -18.21 46.81 21.84
CA PRO A 208 -16.77 47.02 21.74
C PRO A 208 -15.92 45.84 22.25
N TYR A 209 -16.37 45.14 23.30
CA TYR A 209 -15.65 43.99 23.82
C TYR A 209 -15.68 42.80 22.86
N GLN A 210 -16.86 42.51 22.30
CA GLN A 210 -17.02 41.47 21.31
C GLN A 210 -16.24 41.80 20.04
N ALA A 211 -16.35 43.06 19.55
CA ALA A 211 -15.65 43.50 18.34
C ALA A 211 -14.12 43.33 18.47
N VAL A 212 -13.54 43.76 19.60
CA VAL A 212 -12.10 43.60 19.87
C VAL A 212 -11.69 42.12 19.81
N ARG A 213 -12.44 41.25 20.43
CA ARG A 213 -12.15 39.81 20.40
C ARG A 213 -12.26 39.22 18.98
N LEU A 214 -13.24 39.65 18.22
CA LEU A 214 -13.48 39.19 16.86
C LEU A 214 -12.40 39.67 15.89
N ILE A 215 -11.81 40.85 16.10
CA ILE A 215 -10.68 41.35 15.30
C ILE A 215 -9.54 40.31 15.24
N TRP A 216 -9.16 39.73 16.37
CA TRP A 216 -8.11 38.74 16.46
C TRP A 216 -8.47 37.45 15.71
N HIS A 217 -9.75 37.09 15.66
CA HIS A 217 -10.24 35.92 14.97
C HIS A 217 -10.41 36.13 13.47
N ALA A 218 -10.28 37.36 12.96
CA ALA A 218 -10.32 37.69 11.54
C ALA A 218 -8.99 37.44 10.82
N LEU A 219 -7.89 37.26 11.57
CA LEU A 219 -6.60 36.95 10.97
C LEU A 219 -6.60 35.61 10.23
N PRO A 220 -5.83 35.51 9.11
CA PRO A 220 -5.60 34.26 8.43
C PRO A 220 -4.93 33.22 9.33
N ILE A 221 -5.32 31.95 9.20
CA ILE A 221 -4.72 30.86 9.98
C ILE A 221 -3.26 30.62 9.67
N SER A 222 -2.76 31.11 8.53
CA SER A 222 -1.33 31.10 8.18
C SER A 222 -0.43 31.75 9.24
N HIS A 223 -0.98 32.70 10.02
CA HIS A 223 -0.24 33.37 11.11
C HIS A 223 -0.02 32.50 12.36
N ILE A 224 -0.80 31.44 12.54
CA ILE A 224 -0.80 30.65 13.76
C ILE A 224 -0.60 29.14 13.53
N CYS A 225 -0.83 28.65 12.32
CA CYS A 225 -0.62 27.24 12.01
C CYS A 225 0.87 26.90 11.96
N LYS A 226 1.18 25.65 12.27
CA LYS A 226 2.53 25.13 12.13
C LYS A 226 2.75 24.68 10.70
N SER A 227 3.74 25.24 10.02
CA SER A 227 4.11 24.93 8.64
C SER A 227 5.52 24.37 8.49
N ALA A 228 6.35 24.45 9.55
CA ALA A 228 7.70 23.89 9.58
C ALA A 228 7.77 22.66 10.47
N ASP A 229 8.74 21.78 10.19
CA ASP A 229 9.03 20.56 10.97
C ASP A 229 7.79 19.66 11.15
N LEU A 230 6.96 19.57 10.11
CA LEU A 230 5.79 18.70 10.10
C LEU A 230 6.23 17.26 9.86
N VAL A 231 5.62 16.35 10.62
CA VAL A 231 5.69 14.91 10.35
C VAL A 231 4.42 14.52 9.62
N SER A 232 4.55 14.04 8.40
CA SER A 232 3.47 13.53 7.55
C SER A 232 3.70 12.07 7.19
N PHE A 233 2.65 11.39 6.76
CA PHE A 233 2.71 10.02 6.28
C PHE A 233 2.01 9.90 4.94
N HIS A 234 2.47 8.93 4.12
CA HIS A 234 1.82 8.59 2.87
C HIS A 234 0.94 7.35 3.03
N LEU A 235 -0.04 7.20 2.14
CA LEU A 235 -0.94 6.05 2.15
C LEU A 235 -0.21 4.70 2.05
N ASP A 236 0.98 4.69 1.43
CA ASP A 236 1.80 3.49 1.23
C ASP A 236 2.78 3.19 2.37
N ASP A 237 2.93 4.09 3.34
CA ASP A 237 3.83 3.88 4.47
C ASP A 237 3.41 2.67 5.30
N TYR A 238 4.39 1.88 5.75
CA TYR A 238 4.12 0.74 6.61
C TYR A 238 3.89 1.14 8.06
N ILE A 239 2.90 0.51 8.68
CA ILE A 239 2.47 0.86 10.04
C ILE A 239 3.57 0.70 11.09
N ASP A 240 4.52 -0.23 10.90
CA ASP A 240 5.62 -0.40 11.84
C ASP A 240 6.55 0.83 11.85
N ASP A 241 6.85 1.38 10.68
CA ASP A 241 7.69 2.56 10.52
C ASP A 241 6.96 3.81 11.04
N VAL A 242 5.67 3.94 10.69
CA VAL A 242 4.79 5.00 11.20
C VAL A 242 4.70 4.96 12.72
N ARG A 243 4.55 3.78 13.32
CA ARG A 243 4.47 3.61 14.78
C ARG A 243 5.72 4.11 15.49
N ASN A 244 6.90 3.79 14.98
CA ASN A 244 8.16 4.25 15.55
C ASN A 244 8.25 5.77 15.53
N THR A 245 7.95 6.41 14.39
CA THR A 245 7.95 7.87 14.25
C THR A 245 6.93 8.54 15.18
N VAL A 246 5.72 7.97 15.30
CA VAL A 246 4.65 8.49 16.17
C VAL A 246 5.01 8.37 17.66
N LEU A 247 5.76 7.33 18.05
CA LEU A 247 6.22 7.15 19.44
C LEU A 247 7.29 8.18 19.83
N GLU A 248 8.15 8.56 18.91
CA GLU A 248 9.23 9.53 19.12
C GLU A 248 8.73 10.98 19.08
N SER A 249 7.62 11.25 18.42
CA SER A 249 7.07 12.60 18.26
C SER A 249 6.01 12.93 19.30
N ARG A 250 5.72 14.24 19.48
CA ARG A 250 4.72 14.76 20.43
C ARG A 250 3.46 15.32 19.77
N PHE A 251 3.29 15.13 18.44
CA PHE A 251 2.11 15.61 17.77
C PHE A 251 0.87 14.78 18.13
N ARG A 252 -0.30 15.42 18.10
CA ARG A 252 -1.59 14.76 18.38
C ARG A 252 -2.19 14.11 17.14
N ALA A 253 -1.95 14.70 15.98
CA ALA A 253 -2.38 14.22 14.70
C ALA A 253 -1.30 14.51 13.64
N TYR A 254 -1.27 13.69 12.60
CA TYR A 254 -0.31 13.73 11.51
C TYR A 254 -1.09 13.76 10.20
N PRO A 255 -0.77 14.64 9.26
CA PRO A 255 -1.42 14.65 7.94
C PRO A 255 -1.04 13.39 7.17
N ILE A 256 -2.01 12.84 6.45
CA ILE A 256 -1.82 11.75 5.49
C ILE A 256 -1.90 12.37 4.10
N LEU A 257 -0.92 12.02 3.26
CA LEU A 257 -0.76 12.54 1.90
C LEU A 257 -0.96 11.43 0.88
N ASP A 258 -1.44 11.81 -0.30
CA ASP A 258 -1.48 10.95 -1.47
C ASP A 258 -0.17 11.03 -2.28
N GLU A 259 -0.12 10.35 -3.44
CA GLU A 259 1.01 10.36 -4.36
C GLU A 259 1.32 11.74 -4.97
N ASN A 260 0.38 12.69 -4.88
CA ASN A 260 0.51 14.06 -5.37
C ASN A 260 0.73 15.07 -4.24
N GLU A 261 1.15 14.63 -3.05
CA GLU A 261 1.36 15.45 -1.84
C GLU A 261 0.08 16.14 -1.34
N LYS A 262 -1.10 15.70 -1.77
CA LYS A 262 -2.38 16.26 -1.32
C LYS A 262 -2.83 15.61 -0.03
N VAL A 263 -3.42 16.40 0.84
CA VAL A 263 -3.95 15.94 2.12
C VAL A 263 -5.21 15.10 1.88
N VAL A 264 -5.17 13.83 2.30
CA VAL A 264 -6.30 12.90 2.21
C VAL A 264 -6.92 12.58 3.57
N GLY A 265 -6.23 12.90 4.67
CA GLY A 265 -6.75 12.65 6.00
C GLY A 265 -5.75 12.99 7.10
N THR A 266 -6.08 12.54 8.31
CA THR A 266 -5.20 12.67 9.48
C THR A 266 -5.11 11.38 10.26
N LEU A 267 -3.89 11.06 10.71
CA LEU A 267 -3.57 9.93 11.55
C LEU A 267 -3.37 10.40 13.00
N SER A 268 -3.85 9.65 13.96
CA SER A 268 -3.54 9.79 15.37
C SER A 268 -3.06 8.47 15.97
N ARG A 269 -2.52 8.51 17.20
CA ARG A 269 -2.12 7.27 17.91
C ARG A 269 -3.25 6.26 18.07
N PHE A 270 -4.49 6.74 18.15
CA PHE A 270 -5.67 5.88 18.27
C PHE A 270 -5.83 4.92 17.09
N HIS A 271 -5.59 5.41 15.86
CA HIS A 271 -5.73 4.60 14.64
C HIS A 271 -4.72 3.44 14.56
N LEU A 272 -3.55 3.59 15.21
CA LEU A 272 -2.51 2.56 15.24
C LEU A 272 -2.83 1.40 16.20
N LEU A 273 -3.85 1.53 17.05
CA LEU A 273 -4.21 0.50 18.03
C LEU A 273 -4.96 -0.69 17.38
N ARG A 274 -5.68 -0.45 16.29
CA ARG A 274 -6.53 -1.45 15.63
C ARG A 274 -6.40 -1.38 14.10
N PRO A 275 -5.24 -1.70 13.54
CA PRO A 275 -5.07 -1.73 12.09
C PRO A 275 -5.96 -2.83 11.49
N ARG A 276 -6.57 -2.56 10.35
CA ARG A 276 -7.26 -3.58 9.55
C ARG A 276 -6.20 -4.43 8.85
N ARG A 277 -6.06 -5.67 9.29
CA ARG A 277 -5.12 -6.61 8.67
C ARG A 277 -5.61 -7.02 7.28
N LYS A 278 -4.71 -7.13 6.33
CA LYS A 278 -5.01 -7.71 5.01
C LYS A 278 -5.40 -9.15 5.18
N GLN A 279 -6.51 -9.57 4.57
CA GLN A 279 -7.02 -10.93 4.68
C GLN A 279 -6.48 -11.78 3.54
N VAL A 280 -5.93 -12.94 3.85
CA VAL A 280 -5.31 -13.85 2.89
C VAL A 280 -5.83 -15.28 3.04
N ILE A 281 -5.89 -16.00 1.92
CA ILE A 281 -6.09 -17.45 1.85
C ILE A 281 -4.82 -18.03 1.23
N LEU A 282 -4.18 -18.96 1.91
CA LEU A 282 -3.00 -19.63 1.42
C LEU A 282 -3.42 -20.81 0.53
N MET A 283 -2.88 -20.84 -0.67
CA MET A 283 -3.15 -21.88 -1.66
C MET A 283 -1.84 -22.56 -2.05
N ASP A 284 -1.79 -23.88 -1.96
CA ASP A 284 -0.68 -24.72 -2.39
C ASP A 284 0.64 -24.52 -1.60
N HIS A 285 0.54 -23.93 -0.42
CA HIS A 285 1.66 -23.82 0.53
C HIS A 285 1.15 -23.53 1.95
N ASN A 286 1.90 -24.00 2.93
CA ASN A 286 1.66 -23.76 4.37
C ASN A 286 2.97 -23.53 5.15
N GLU A 287 4.03 -23.12 4.45
CA GLU A 287 5.36 -22.85 5.00
C GLU A 287 5.66 -21.34 4.92
N LYS A 288 6.08 -20.73 6.04
CA LYS A 288 6.33 -19.28 6.13
C LYS A 288 7.40 -18.82 5.15
N ALA A 289 8.46 -19.61 4.97
CA ALA A 289 9.56 -19.31 4.06
C ALA A 289 9.15 -19.27 2.57
N GLN A 290 8.05 -19.92 2.21
CA GLN A 290 7.50 -19.96 0.85
C GLN A 290 6.36 -18.97 0.64
N SER A 291 5.99 -18.21 1.69
CA SER A 291 4.86 -17.31 1.65
C SER A 291 5.27 -15.86 1.39
N VAL A 292 4.27 -14.99 1.31
CA VAL A 292 4.44 -13.57 1.09
C VAL A 292 5.09 -12.89 2.30
N VAL A 293 5.91 -11.88 2.06
CA VAL A 293 6.50 -11.05 3.12
C VAL A 293 5.39 -10.36 3.92
N GLY A 294 5.53 -10.33 5.25
CA GLY A 294 4.55 -9.71 6.16
C GLY A 294 3.32 -10.57 6.46
N LEU A 295 3.38 -11.88 6.19
CA LEU A 295 2.28 -12.81 6.51
C LEU A 295 1.89 -12.79 7.99
N ASP A 296 2.82 -12.55 8.90
CA ASP A 296 2.59 -12.41 10.34
C ASP A 296 1.72 -11.19 10.72
N GLN A 297 1.65 -10.19 9.84
CA GLN A 297 0.79 -9.02 9.99
C GLN A 297 -0.58 -9.20 9.32
N ALA A 298 -0.74 -10.20 8.46
CA ALA A 298 -1.99 -10.50 7.78
C ALA A 298 -2.93 -11.34 8.66
N GLU A 299 -4.19 -11.41 8.28
CA GLU A 299 -5.17 -12.33 8.80
C GLU A 299 -5.33 -13.50 7.83
N ILE A 300 -4.85 -14.68 8.22
CA ILE A 300 -5.02 -15.89 7.43
C ILE A 300 -6.44 -16.41 7.69
N LEU A 301 -7.25 -16.48 6.64
CA LEU A 301 -8.63 -16.96 6.70
C LEU A 301 -8.72 -18.46 6.52
N GLU A 302 -7.95 -19.00 5.56
CA GLU A 302 -8.01 -20.41 5.16
C GLU A 302 -6.65 -20.86 4.61
N ILE A 303 -6.39 -22.17 4.72
CA ILE A 303 -5.26 -22.85 4.06
C ILE A 303 -5.82 -24.03 3.29
N VAL A 304 -5.51 -24.13 1.99
CA VAL A 304 -5.84 -25.29 1.15
C VAL A 304 -4.56 -25.77 0.48
N ASP A 305 -4.12 -26.98 0.80
CA ASP A 305 -2.81 -27.48 0.43
C ASP A 305 -2.78 -29.01 0.31
N HIS A 306 -1.75 -29.55 -0.33
CA HIS A 306 -1.48 -30.97 -0.44
C HIS A 306 -0.06 -31.36 0.04
N HIS A 307 0.71 -30.39 0.49
CA HIS A 307 2.06 -30.60 1.00
C HIS A 307 2.06 -31.07 2.46
N ARG A 308 3.24 -31.41 2.97
CA ARG A 308 3.45 -31.65 4.41
C ARG A 308 3.05 -30.40 5.20
N LEU A 309 2.54 -30.60 6.42
CA LEU A 309 2.31 -29.48 7.34
C LEU A 309 3.66 -28.89 7.78
N ALA A 310 3.73 -27.55 7.78
CA ALA A 310 4.91 -26.80 8.16
C ALA A 310 4.64 -25.86 9.35
N ASP A 311 5.10 -24.61 9.32
CA ASP A 311 5.30 -23.73 10.45
C ASP A 311 4.34 -22.52 10.51
N ILE A 312 3.27 -22.52 9.74
CA ILE A 312 2.27 -21.43 9.79
C ILE A 312 1.54 -21.45 11.14
N GLN A 313 1.55 -20.29 11.80
CA GLN A 313 0.83 -20.06 13.05
C GLN A 313 -0.28 -19.03 12.84
N THR A 314 -1.42 -19.23 13.45
CA THR A 314 -2.57 -18.33 13.40
C THR A 314 -3.06 -17.98 14.79
N ASN A 315 -3.54 -16.73 14.98
CA ASN A 315 -4.05 -16.27 16.28
C ASN A 315 -5.45 -16.82 16.59
N ASN A 316 -6.21 -17.19 15.56
CA ASN A 316 -7.56 -17.70 15.68
C ASN A 316 -7.68 -19.06 14.98
N PRO A 317 -8.64 -19.91 15.34
CA PRO A 317 -8.98 -21.09 14.57
C PRO A 317 -9.39 -20.69 13.14
N ILE A 318 -8.83 -21.38 12.14
CA ILE A 318 -9.10 -21.16 10.73
C ILE A 318 -9.52 -22.45 10.04
N TYR A 319 -10.08 -22.33 8.84
CA TYR A 319 -10.34 -23.48 7.99
C TYR A 319 -9.02 -23.97 7.36
N VAL A 320 -8.67 -25.23 7.60
CA VAL A 320 -7.50 -25.87 6.98
C VAL A 320 -7.96 -27.14 6.27
N ARG A 321 -7.63 -27.23 4.98
CA ARG A 321 -7.87 -28.42 4.19
C ARG A 321 -6.57 -28.88 3.55
N ASN A 322 -6.01 -29.94 4.09
CA ASN A 322 -4.81 -30.59 3.59
C ASN A 322 -5.12 -32.06 3.30
N GLU A 323 -4.88 -32.50 2.06
CA GLU A 323 -5.17 -33.85 1.62
C GLU A 323 -3.98 -34.45 0.86
N PRO A 324 -3.67 -35.75 1.04
CA PRO A 324 -2.54 -36.41 0.38
C PRO A 324 -2.91 -36.77 -1.07
N VAL A 325 -2.95 -35.78 -1.94
CA VAL A 325 -3.22 -35.88 -3.37
C VAL A 325 -2.06 -35.30 -4.17
N GLY A 326 -2.06 -35.45 -5.49
CA GLY A 326 -1.00 -34.99 -6.39
C GLY A 326 -1.03 -33.51 -6.70
N SER A 327 -2.19 -32.83 -6.51
CA SER A 327 -2.37 -31.42 -6.81
C SER A 327 -3.40 -30.78 -5.88
N THR A 328 -3.13 -29.58 -5.40
CA THR A 328 -4.12 -28.76 -4.65
C THR A 328 -5.37 -28.50 -5.50
N THR A 329 -5.25 -28.47 -6.81
CA THR A 329 -6.38 -28.30 -7.72
C THR A 329 -7.37 -29.48 -7.63
N THR A 330 -6.92 -30.68 -7.34
CA THR A 330 -7.79 -31.83 -7.07
C THR A 330 -8.69 -31.60 -5.86
N ILE A 331 -8.14 -30.96 -4.81
CA ILE A 331 -8.91 -30.57 -3.60
C ILE A 331 -9.96 -29.54 -3.99
N VAL A 332 -9.56 -28.49 -4.74
CA VAL A 332 -10.48 -27.41 -5.17
C VAL A 332 -11.61 -27.96 -6.02
N ALA A 333 -11.33 -28.90 -6.92
CA ALA A 333 -12.37 -29.58 -7.71
C ALA A 333 -13.36 -30.36 -6.84
N GLY A 334 -12.88 -31.01 -5.78
CA GLY A 334 -13.72 -31.64 -4.75
C GLY A 334 -14.61 -30.62 -4.06
N MET A 335 -14.08 -29.45 -3.71
CA MET A 335 -14.83 -28.37 -3.08
C MET A 335 -15.95 -27.81 -3.97
N TYR A 336 -15.72 -27.69 -5.29
CA TYR A 336 -16.77 -27.37 -6.25
C TYR A 336 -17.93 -28.37 -6.18
N GLN A 337 -17.60 -29.67 -6.18
CA GLN A 337 -18.58 -30.74 -6.11
C GLN A 337 -19.36 -30.71 -4.78
N GLU A 338 -18.69 -30.53 -3.65
CA GLU A 338 -19.29 -30.44 -2.31
C GLU A 338 -20.29 -29.29 -2.20
N LYS A 339 -20.05 -28.20 -2.93
CA LYS A 339 -20.94 -27.04 -2.98
C LYS A 339 -22.02 -27.10 -4.07
N GLY A 340 -22.09 -28.20 -4.83
CA GLY A 340 -23.04 -28.35 -5.91
C GLY A 340 -22.80 -27.39 -7.10
N LEU A 341 -21.58 -26.85 -7.22
CA LEU A 341 -21.21 -25.93 -8.29
C LEU A 341 -20.39 -26.65 -9.36
N MET A 342 -20.54 -26.19 -10.59
CA MET A 342 -19.77 -26.68 -11.72
C MET A 342 -18.84 -25.56 -12.22
N PRO A 343 -17.54 -25.81 -12.40
CA PRO A 343 -16.67 -24.82 -13.01
C PRO A 343 -17.06 -24.59 -14.49
N THR A 344 -16.79 -23.38 -14.98
CA THR A 344 -16.93 -23.09 -16.42
C THR A 344 -15.95 -23.95 -17.24
N ALA A 345 -16.24 -24.17 -18.53
CA ALA A 345 -15.35 -24.95 -19.41
C ALA A 345 -13.90 -24.42 -19.40
N LYS A 346 -13.70 -23.09 -19.43
CA LYS A 346 -12.37 -22.46 -19.31
C LYS A 346 -11.69 -22.78 -17.97
N MET A 347 -12.42 -22.66 -16.86
CA MET A 347 -11.88 -22.97 -15.53
C MET A 347 -11.58 -24.47 -15.39
N ALA A 348 -12.43 -25.35 -15.91
CA ALA A 348 -12.19 -26.79 -15.92
C ALA A 348 -10.93 -27.14 -16.74
N GLY A 349 -10.73 -26.49 -17.88
CA GLY A 349 -9.50 -26.65 -18.67
C GLY A 349 -8.24 -26.22 -17.91
N LEU A 350 -8.29 -25.06 -17.22
CA LEU A 350 -7.21 -24.60 -16.35
C LEU A 350 -6.95 -25.57 -15.20
N MET A 351 -8.00 -26.12 -14.58
CA MET A 351 -7.87 -27.12 -13.51
C MET A 351 -7.28 -28.43 -14.01
N ALA A 352 -7.68 -28.89 -15.19
CA ALA A 352 -7.09 -30.07 -15.82
C ALA A 352 -5.60 -29.88 -16.10
N ALA A 353 -5.21 -28.70 -16.62
CA ALA A 353 -3.81 -28.34 -16.87
C ALA A 353 -2.97 -28.37 -15.60
N ALA A 354 -3.46 -27.77 -14.51
CA ALA A 354 -2.76 -27.76 -13.23
C ALA A 354 -2.53 -29.18 -12.68
N ILE A 355 -3.55 -30.05 -12.73
CA ILE A 355 -3.41 -31.46 -12.27
C ILE A 355 -2.41 -32.22 -13.15
N VAL A 356 -2.47 -32.04 -14.48
CA VAL A 356 -1.54 -32.69 -15.43
C VAL A 356 -0.10 -32.26 -15.16
N SER A 357 0.12 -30.96 -14.93
CA SER A 357 1.44 -30.40 -14.60
C SER A 357 1.97 -30.96 -13.29
N ASP A 358 1.24 -30.79 -12.17
CA ASP A 358 1.67 -31.22 -10.83
C ASP A 358 1.92 -32.74 -10.72
N THR A 359 1.16 -33.52 -11.46
CA THR A 359 1.27 -34.99 -11.48
C THR A 359 2.18 -35.53 -12.56
N VAL A 360 2.80 -34.67 -13.37
CA VAL A 360 3.65 -35.06 -14.50
C VAL A 360 2.94 -36.12 -15.37
N MET A 361 1.77 -35.74 -15.92
CA MET A 361 0.91 -36.70 -16.68
C MET A 361 0.60 -37.98 -15.87
N PHE A 362 0.28 -37.85 -14.60
CA PHE A 362 -0.06 -38.96 -13.68
C PHE A 362 1.09 -39.92 -13.34
N LYS A 363 2.33 -39.55 -13.64
CA LYS A 363 3.51 -40.38 -13.39
C LYS A 363 4.24 -39.98 -12.09
N SER A 364 3.92 -38.82 -11.49
CA SER A 364 4.49 -38.41 -10.22
C SER A 364 4.19 -39.44 -9.11
N PRO A 365 5.16 -39.77 -8.23
CA PRO A 365 4.92 -40.67 -7.09
C PRO A 365 3.90 -40.11 -6.08
N THR A 366 3.50 -38.86 -6.21
CA THR A 366 2.44 -38.22 -5.42
C THR A 366 1.07 -38.35 -6.05
N CYS A 367 0.99 -38.74 -7.32
CA CYS A 367 -0.27 -38.87 -8.04
C CYS A 367 -1.16 -39.94 -7.41
N THR A 368 -2.41 -39.64 -7.22
CA THR A 368 -3.42 -40.56 -6.71
C THR A 368 -4.47 -40.88 -7.78
N GLN A 369 -5.24 -41.94 -7.57
CA GLN A 369 -6.37 -42.28 -8.43
C GLN A 369 -7.42 -41.14 -8.46
N ARG A 370 -7.49 -40.35 -7.38
CA ARG A 370 -8.38 -39.19 -7.32
C ARG A 370 -7.96 -38.07 -8.27
N ASP A 371 -6.67 -37.82 -8.41
CA ASP A 371 -6.13 -36.84 -9.35
C ASP A 371 -6.52 -37.21 -10.80
N ILE A 372 -6.31 -38.49 -11.15
CA ILE A 372 -6.66 -39.03 -12.47
C ILE A 372 -8.17 -38.86 -12.75
N ASN A 373 -9.01 -39.23 -11.78
CA ASN A 373 -10.46 -39.15 -11.93
C ASN A 373 -10.94 -37.69 -12.09
N VAL A 374 -10.37 -36.77 -11.30
CA VAL A 374 -10.69 -35.33 -11.35
C VAL A 374 -10.21 -34.73 -12.65
N ALA A 375 -8.98 -35.00 -13.09
CA ALA A 375 -8.46 -34.49 -14.35
C ALA A 375 -9.31 -34.94 -15.54
N ASN A 376 -9.70 -36.22 -15.60
CA ASN A 376 -10.59 -36.74 -16.64
C ASN A 376 -11.98 -36.07 -16.63
N ARG A 377 -12.51 -35.79 -15.44
CA ARG A 377 -13.78 -35.06 -15.30
C ARG A 377 -13.66 -33.62 -15.80
N MET A 378 -12.58 -32.91 -15.41
CA MET A 378 -12.31 -31.54 -15.86
C MET A 378 -12.11 -31.48 -17.38
N ALA A 379 -11.39 -32.43 -17.94
CA ALA A 379 -11.18 -32.54 -19.39
C ALA A 379 -12.50 -32.71 -20.15
N ARG A 380 -13.41 -33.55 -19.65
CA ARG A 380 -14.77 -33.71 -20.23
C ARG A 380 -15.58 -32.41 -20.17
N ILE A 381 -15.55 -31.67 -19.05
CA ILE A 381 -16.25 -30.37 -18.93
C ILE A 381 -15.66 -29.35 -19.90
N ALA A 382 -14.34 -29.36 -20.07
CA ALA A 382 -13.63 -28.45 -20.97
C ALA A 382 -13.64 -28.90 -22.42
N ASN A 383 -14.12 -30.13 -22.74
CA ASN A 383 -14.11 -30.76 -24.04
C ASN A 383 -12.70 -30.78 -24.67
N LEU A 384 -11.71 -31.32 -23.96
CA LEU A 384 -10.32 -31.39 -24.38
C LEU A 384 -9.70 -32.76 -24.13
N SER A 385 -8.61 -33.08 -24.87
CA SER A 385 -7.77 -34.25 -24.66
C SER A 385 -6.67 -33.91 -23.62
N LEU A 386 -6.52 -34.76 -22.60
CA LEU A 386 -5.44 -34.61 -21.61
C LEU A 386 -4.06 -34.86 -22.24
N GLU A 387 -3.97 -35.75 -23.23
CA GLU A 387 -2.71 -36.04 -23.94
C GLU A 387 -2.24 -34.81 -24.72
N GLU A 388 -3.15 -34.20 -25.51
CA GLU A 388 -2.84 -32.97 -26.25
C GLU A 388 -2.52 -31.80 -25.32
N LEU A 389 -3.22 -31.69 -24.19
CA LEU A 389 -2.97 -30.69 -23.17
C LEU A 389 -1.57 -30.87 -22.57
N GLY A 390 -1.20 -32.11 -22.21
CA GLY A 390 0.12 -32.42 -21.67
C GLY A 390 1.23 -32.13 -22.68
N LYS A 391 1.05 -32.51 -23.97
CA LYS A 391 2.00 -32.14 -25.02
C LYS A 391 2.21 -30.62 -25.10
N ALA A 392 1.14 -29.84 -25.08
CA ALA A 392 1.24 -28.37 -25.13
C ALA A 392 1.94 -27.79 -23.92
N ILE A 393 1.67 -28.30 -22.71
CA ILE A 393 2.27 -27.86 -21.46
C ILE A 393 3.78 -28.10 -21.46
N PHE A 394 4.19 -29.38 -21.66
CA PHE A 394 5.60 -29.77 -21.51
C PHE A 394 6.49 -29.35 -22.68
N SER A 395 5.94 -29.14 -23.89
CA SER A 395 6.71 -28.58 -24.99
C SER A 395 6.98 -27.08 -24.85
N SER A 396 6.18 -26.35 -24.13
CA SER A 396 6.41 -24.91 -23.89
C SER A 396 7.68 -24.62 -23.06
N THR A 397 8.09 -25.58 -22.24
CA THR A 397 9.27 -25.46 -21.37
C THR A 397 10.58 -25.71 -22.12
N CYS A 398 10.56 -26.51 -23.17
CA CYS A 398 11.74 -27.03 -23.88
C CYS A 398 11.86 -26.54 -25.32
N GLY A 399 11.37 -25.35 -25.66
CA GLY A 399 11.42 -24.79 -27.00
C GLY A 399 12.86 -24.61 -27.53
N ASP A 400 13.07 -24.81 -28.86
CA ASP A 400 14.38 -24.65 -29.53
C ASP A 400 14.92 -23.22 -29.48
N ASP A 401 14.05 -22.25 -29.24
CA ASP A 401 14.34 -20.83 -29.10
C ASP A 401 15.02 -20.45 -27.76
N LYS A 402 15.03 -21.39 -26.80
CA LYS A 402 15.59 -21.14 -25.47
C LYS A 402 17.06 -21.52 -25.36
N SER A 403 17.86 -20.67 -24.71
CA SER A 403 19.25 -21.00 -24.42
C SER A 403 19.35 -22.13 -23.38
N ALA A 404 20.46 -22.89 -23.39
CA ALA A 404 20.71 -23.95 -22.42
C ALA A 404 20.71 -23.40 -20.97
N GLU A 405 21.15 -22.16 -20.75
CA GLU A 405 21.12 -21.52 -19.44
C GLU A 405 19.69 -21.24 -18.99
N THR A 406 18.82 -20.75 -19.87
CA THR A 406 17.40 -20.53 -19.57
C THR A 406 16.71 -21.82 -19.18
N ILE A 407 16.95 -22.90 -19.93
CA ILE A 407 16.38 -24.22 -19.65
C ILE A 407 16.88 -24.75 -18.30
N LEU A 408 18.19 -24.69 -18.04
CA LEU A 408 18.78 -25.12 -16.75
C LEU A 408 18.19 -24.36 -15.56
N LYS A 409 17.97 -23.04 -15.72
CA LYS A 409 17.47 -22.15 -14.65
C LYS A 409 15.95 -22.16 -14.50
N THR A 410 15.19 -22.86 -15.30
CA THR A 410 13.70 -22.90 -15.25
C THR A 410 13.19 -23.35 -13.87
N ASP A 411 13.72 -24.45 -13.33
CA ASP A 411 13.49 -24.89 -11.94
C ASP A 411 14.82 -25.29 -11.32
N TYR A 412 15.64 -24.29 -10.97
CA TYR A 412 16.98 -24.44 -10.42
C TYR A 412 16.95 -24.20 -8.93
N LYS A 413 17.51 -25.12 -8.15
CA LYS A 413 17.61 -25.02 -6.69
C LYS A 413 18.98 -25.42 -6.20
N GLU A 414 19.49 -24.66 -5.25
CA GLU A 414 20.73 -24.93 -4.56
C GLU A 414 20.43 -25.70 -3.26
N PHE A 415 21.34 -26.60 -2.91
CA PHE A 415 21.25 -27.45 -1.72
C PHE A 415 22.61 -27.52 -1.05
N HIS A 416 22.59 -27.48 0.28
CA HIS A 416 23.76 -27.75 1.11
C HIS A 416 23.50 -29.04 1.88
N ILE A 417 24.25 -30.11 1.58
CA ILE A 417 24.01 -31.44 2.17
C ILE A 417 25.34 -31.99 2.68
N ALA A 418 25.44 -32.22 4.00
CA ALA A 418 26.60 -32.84 4.66
C ALA A 418 27.96 -32.16 4.30
N GLY A 419 27.96 -30.85 4.10
CA GLY A 419 29.16 -30.09 3.74
C GLY A 419 29.44 -29.95 2.24
N HIS A 420 28.54 -30.48 1.38
CA HIS A 420 28.61 -30.35 -0.07
C HIS A 420 27.61 -29.34 -0.61
N ASP A 421 28.08 -28.46 -1.48
CA ASP A 421 27.26 -27.45 -2.15
C ASP A 421 26.92 -27.91 -3.56
N LEU A 422 25.64 -28.11 -3.82
CA LEU A 422 25.19 -28.56 -5.14
C LEU A 422 23.98 -27.80 -5.63
N ALA A 423 23.84 -27.75 -6.95
CA ALA A 423 22.64 -27.23 -7.58
C ALA A 423 22.00 -28.26 -8.49
N VAL A 424 20.66 -28.28 -8.49
CA VAL A 424 19.89 -29.20 -9.32
C VAL A 424 18.84 -28.39 -10.08
N GLY A 425 19.02 -28.30 -11.42
CA GLY A 425 18.00 -27.86 -12.34
C GLY A 425 17.10 -29.02 -12.73
N GLN A 426 15.80 -28.76 -12.94
CA GLN A 426 14.87 -29.75 -13.46
C GLN A 426 14.05 -29.15 -14.59
N VAL A 427 13.95 -29.89 -15.69
CA VAL A 427 13.07 -29.58 -16.81
C VAL A 427 12.28 -30.83 -17.19
N THR A 428 11.00 -30.67 -17.45
CA THR A 428 10.12 -31.75 -17.88
C THR A 428 9.79 -31.60 -19.37
N CYS A 429 9.95 -32.66 -20.14
CA CYS A 429 9.73 -32.69 -21.58
C CYS A 429 9.01 -33.98 -22.03
N MET A 430 8.61 -34.02 -23.29
CA MET A 430 8.00 -35.20 -23.94
C MET A 430 8.99 -35.92 -24.88
N ASP A 431 10.16 -35.31 -25.07
CA ASP A 431 11.22 -35.83 -25.95
C ASP A 431 12.58 -35.36 -25.41
N SER A 432 13.19 -36.17 -24.59
CA SER A 432 14.50 -35.89 -24.02
C SER A 432 15.66 -36.05 -24.99
N GLU A 433 15.49 -36.85 -26.06
CA GLU A 433 16.53 -37.08 -27.08
C GLU A 433 16.86 -35.77 -27.78
N ARG A 434 15.85 -35.00 -28.13
CA ARG A 434 16.02 -33.67 -28.75
C ARG A 434 16.83 -32.71 -27.90
N LEU A 435 16.63 -32.69 -26.57
CA LEU A 435 17.43 -31.88 -25.67
C LEU A 435 18.85 -32.43 -25.53
N LEU A 436 19.04 -33.75 -25.62
CA LEU A 436 20.36 -34.36 -25.57
C LEU A 436 21.23 -34.05 -26.78
N GLU A 437 20.68 -33.70 -27.94
CA GLU A 437 21.45 -33.17 -29.08
C GLU A 437 22.26 -31.93 -28.66
N ARG A 438 21.78 -31.16 -27.67
CA ARG A 438 22.42 -29.99 -27.12
C ARG A 438 23.27 -30.28 -25.86
N LYS A 439 23.59 -31.54 -25.57
CA LYS A 439 24.33 -31.97 -24.35
C LYS A 439 25.60 -31.18 -24.13
N ALA A 440 26.40 -30.94 -25.16
CA ALA A 440 27.66 -30.22 -25.06
C ALA A 440 27.46 -28.77 -24.57
N GLU A 441 26.42 -28.11 -25.07
CA GLU A 441 26.03 -26.75 -24.66
C GLU A 441 25.61 -26.72 -23.17
N PHE A 442 24.75 -27.66 -22.74
CA PHE A 442 24.35 -27.78 -21.34
C PHE A 442 25.56 -28.00 -20.43
N LEU A 443 26.44 -28.95 -20.71
CA LEU A 443 27.61 -29.21 -19.89
C LEU A 443 28.56 -28.02 -19.81
N GLN A 444 28.69 -27.24 -20.87
CA GLN A 444 29.48 -26.00 -20.86
C GLN A 444 28.88 -24.96 -19.92
N VAL A 445 27.56 -24.73 -19.97
CA VAL A 445 26.85 -23.81 -19.10
C VAL A 445 26.91 -24.27 -17.66
N MET A 446 26.64 -25.55 -17.39
CA MET A 446 26.71 -26.13 -16.04
C MET A 446 28.10 -25.97 -15.42
N ASN A 447 29.17 -26.22 -16.16
CA ASN A 447 30.54 -26.03 -15.69
C ASN A 447 30.87 -24.56 -15.41
N ARG A 448 30.35 -23.63 -16.20
CA ARG A 448 30.50 -22.20 -15.95
C ARG A 448 29.83 -21.82 -14.62
N ILE A 449 28.54 -22.17 -14.45
CA ILE A 449 27.78 -21.89 -13.22
C ILE A 449 28.43 -22.51 -12.00
N ARG A 450 28.87 -23.76 -12.10
CA ARG A 450 29.58 -24.44 -11.02
C ARG A 450 30.77 -23.63 -10.50
N LYS A 451 31.58 -23.08 -11.42
CA LYS A 451 32.76 -22.26 -11.07
C LYS A 451 32.38 -20.90 -10.51
N GLU A 452 31.40 -20.22 -11.12
CA GLU A 452 30.94 -18.89 -10.69
C GLU A 452 30.32 -18.91 -9.30
N GLN A 453 29.59 -19.97 -8.97
CA GLN A 453 28.89 -20.11 -7.67
C GLN A 453 29.68 -20.97 -6.67
N SER A 454 30.89 -21.44 -7.00
CA SER A 454 31.73 -22.29 -6.14
C SER A 454 31.03 -23.57 -5.67
N LEU A 455 30.24 -24.20 -6.56
CA LEU A 455 29.52 -25.43 -6.25
C LEU A 455 30.42 -26.66 -6.49
N ASP A 456 30.24 -27.71 -5.68
CA ASP A 456 30.91 -29.00 -5.89
C ASP A 456 30.33 -29.71 -7.12
N THR A 457 29.01 -29.63 -7.29
CA THR A 457 28.31 -30.36 -8.34
C THR A 457 27.10 -29.55 -8.88
N VAL A 458 26.90 -29.60 -10.19
CA VAL A 458 25.67 -29.12 -10.85
C VAL A 458 25.03 -30.28 -11.61
N ILE A 459 23.75 -30.46 -11.39
CA ILE A 459 22.93 -31.53 -12.01
C ILE A 459 21.81 -30.88 -12.81
N LEU A 460 21.54 -31.38 -14.01
CA LEU A 460 20.33 -31.11 -14.77
C LEU A 460 19.53 -32.39 -14.96
N MET A 461 18.31 -32.40 -14.44
CA MET A 461 17.33 -33.44 -14.65
C MET A 461 16.47 -33.11 -15.86
N ILE A 462 16.64 -33.83 -16.95
CA ILE A 462 15.75 -33.76 -18.11
C ILE A 462 14.73 -34.92 -17.97
N THR A 463 13.61 -34.60 -17.34
CA THR A 463 12.56 -35.58 -17.02
C THR A 463 11.70 -35.83 -18.28
N ASP A 464 11.78 -37.03 -18.82
CA ASP A 464 11.00 -37.45 -19.99
C ASP A 464 9.73 -38.17 -19.55
N VAL A 465 8.60 -37.54 -19.87
CA VAL A 465 7.28 -38.05 -19.48
C VAL A 465 6.93 -39.32 -20.24
N LEU A 466 7.37 -39.49 -21.50
CA LEU A 466 7.08 -40.68 -22.30
C LEU A 466 7.94 -41.86 -21.89
N LEU A 467 9.22 -41.61 -21.64
CA LEU A 467 10.17 -42.66 -21.28
C LEU A 467 10.05 -43.07 -19.78
N ASP A 468 9.21 -42.37 -19.00
CA ASP A 468 9.02 -42.63 -17.57
C ASP A 468 10.33 -42.61 -16.79
N GLY A 469 11.16 -41.60 -17.01
CA GLY A 469 12.47 -41.47 -16.41
C GLY A 469 13.13 -40.13 -16.64
N THR A 470 14.36 -39.99 -16.16
CA THR A 470 15.13 -38.74 -16.27
C THR A 470 16.48 -39.00 -16.94
N GLN A 471 16.81 -38.22 -17.95
CA GLN A 471 18.19 -38.08 -18.43
C GLN A 471 18.90 -37.13 -17.43
N LEU A 472 19.86 -37.68 -16.71
CA LEU A 472 20.63 -36.93 -15.74
C LEU A 472 21.93 -36.42 -16.38
N LEU A 473 22.08 -35.13 -16.57
CA LEU A 473 23.36 -34.48 -16.89
C LEU A 473 23.99 -33.98 -15.58
N PHE A 474 25.30 -34.13 -15.45
CA PHE A 474 26.01 -33.72 -14.24
C PHE A 474 27.43 -33.24 -14.53
N THR A 475 27.92 -32.31 -13.69
CA THR A 475 29.30 -31.81 -13.71
C THR A 475 29.82 -31.64 -12.29
N GLY A 476 31.10 -31.89 -12.04
CA GLY A 476 31.73 -31.78 -10.72
C GLY A 476 32.14 -33.13 -10.18
N ASP A 477 31.64 -33.55 -9.01
CA ASP A 477 31.95 -34.83 -8.38
C ASP A 477 31.22 -35.98 -9.06
N GLU A 478 31.85 -36.49 -10.13
CA GLU A 478 31.26 -37.55 -10.97
C GLU A 478 31.22 -38.90 -10.23
N GLU A 479 32.21 -39.20 -9.37
CA GLU A 479 32.28 -40.45 -8.65
C GLU A 479 31.10 -40.61 -7.69
N THR A 480 30.83 -39.56 -6.95
CA THR A 480 29.68 -39.51 -6.04
C THR A 480 28.35 -39.68 -6.77
N ILE A 481 28.17 -39.00 -7.89
CA ILE A 481 26.95 -39.12 -8.70
C ILE A 481 26.78 -40.52 -9.25
N GLN A 482 27.86 -41.12 -9.77
CA GLN A 482 27.83 -42.51 -10.27
C GLN A 482 27.48 -43.52 -9.16
N GLN A 483 28.01 -43.33 -7.98
CA GLN A 483 27.69 -44.19 -6.81
C GLN A 483 26.25 -44.02 -6.35
N ALA A 484 25.77 -42.77 -6.19
CA ALA A 484 24.42 -42.45 -5.72
C ALA A 484 23.34 -43.07 -6.59
N PHE A 485 23.55 -43.07 -7.90
CA PHE A 485 22.56 -43.55 -8.88
C PHE A 485 22.93 -44.92 -9.49
N ASN A 486 23.97 -45.61 -8.96
CA ASN A 486 24.44 -46.92 -9.44
C ASN A 486 24.69 -46.93 -10.96
N ILE A 487 25.29 -45.86 -11.49
CA ILE A 487 25.65 -45.71 -12.91
C ILE A 487 26.91 -46.53 -13.18
N LYS A 488 26.82 -47.54 -14.02
CA LYS A 488 27.94 -48.44 -14.37
C LYS A 488 28.50 -48.07 -15.76
N GLY A 489 29.81 -47.84 -15.81
CA GLY A 489 30.52 -47.56 -17.07
C GLY A 489 30.76 -46.05 -17.32
N ASP A 490 31.55 -45.76 -18.34
CA ASP A 490 31.80 -44.36 -18.78
C ASP A 490 30.64 -43.86 -19.63
N HIS A 491 29.76 -43.09 -19.05
CA HIS A 491 28.59 -42.51 -19.70
C HIS A 491 28.77 -41.02 -20.05
N GLY A 492 29.99 -40.48 -19.86
CA GLY A 492 30.34 -39.11 -20.27
C GLY A 492 29.40 -38.04 -19.70
N ASN A 493 29.25 -37.98 -18.39
CA ASN A 493 28.42 -36.98 -17.67
C ASN A 493 26.90 -36.99 -18.00
N CYS A 494 26.39 -38.14 -18.52
CA CYS A 494 24.97 -38.30 -18.81
C CYS A 494 24.53 -39.72 -18.52
N ALA A 495 23.39 -39.91 -17.84
CA ALA A 495 22.81 -41.24 -17.62
C ALA A 495 21.29 -41.20 -17.62
N PHE A 496 20.66 -42.23 -18.18
CA PHE A 496 19.21 -42.39 -18.06
C PHE A 496 18.85 -43.12 -16.76
N LEU A 497 17.99 -42.52 -15.96
CA LEU A 497 17.51 -43.06 -14.70
C LEU A 497 16.01 -43.39 -14.83
N PRO A 498 15.64 -44.66 -15.03
CA PRO A 498 14.24 -45.04 -15.19
C PRO A 498 13.48 -44.85 -13.87
N LYS A 499 12.24 -44.35 -13.96
CA LYS A 499 11.32 -44.08 -12.85
C LYS A 499 11.80 -43.02 -11.84
N ILE A 500 12.84 -42.27 -12.17
CA ILE A 500 13.26 -41.09 -11.40
C ILE A 500 12.63 -39.86 -12.05
N LEU A 501 11.66 -39.26 -11.37
CA LEU A 501 10.86 -38.13 -11.88
C LEU A 501 10.83 -36.93 -10.93
N SER A 502 11.31 -37.12 -9.69
CA SER A 502 11.20 -36.08 -8.65
C SER A 502 12.56 -35.77 -8.01
N ARG A 503 13.02 -34.52 -8.20
CA ARG A 503 14.21 -34.00 -7.53
C ARG A 503 14.14 -34.18 -6.01
N LYS A 504 13.07 -33.64 -5.39
CA LYS A 504 12.92 -33.56 -3.92
C LYS A 504 12.70 -34.92 -3.27
N LYS A 505 11.98 -35.84 -3.91
CA LYS A 505 11.59 -37.12 -3.32
C LYS A 505 12.51 -38.29 -3.66
N GLN A 506 13.28 -38.17 -4.74
CA GLN A 506 14.12 -39.26 -5.23
C GLN A 506 15.59 -38.83 -5.36
N VAL A 507 15.92 -37.78 -6.11
CA VAL A 507 17.32 -37.41 -6.35
C VAL A 507 18.02 -36.91 -5.09
N ILE A 508 17.45 -35.95 -4.39
CA ILE A 508 18.05 -35.38 -3.18
C ILE A 508 18.20 -36.42 -2.06
N PRO A 509 17.20 -37.28 -1.75
CA PRO A 509 17.39 -38.34 -0.75
C PRO A 509 18.45 -39.35 -1.09
N MET A 510 18.62 -39.70 -2.39
CA MET A 510 19.69 -40.65 -2.81
C MET A 510 21.08 -40.04 -2.60
N LEU A 511 21.27 -38.76 -2.89
CA LEU A 511 22.52 -38.04 -2.63
C LEU A 511 22.76 -37.89 -1.12
N SER A 512 21.73 -37.54 -0.35
CA SER A 512 21.84 -37.42 1.12
C SER A 512 22.20 -38.72 1.79
N ALA A 513 21.69 -39.85 1.30
CA ALA A 513 21.99 -41.17 1.85
C ALA A 513 23.45 -41.61 1.63
N LEU A 514 24.13 -41.01 0.63
CA LEU A 514 25.54 -41.32 0.37
C LEU A 514 26.48 -40.46 1.22
N TRP A 515 26.11 -39.21 1.47
CA TRP A 515 26.94 -38.26 2.23
C TRP A 515 26.66 -38.25 3.74
N GLY A 516 25.52 -38.77 4.18
CA GLY A 516 25.09 -38.84 5.58
C GLY A 516 25.07 -40.18 6.14
#